data_65a54f0304f78e2116ee10c27dc06576
#
_entry.id   65a54f0304f78e2116ee10c27dc06576
#
_cell.length_a   1.000
_cell.length_b   1.000
_cell.length_c   1.000
_cell.angle_alpha   90.00
_cell.angle_beta   90.00
_cell.angle_gamma   90.00
#
_symmetry.space_group_name_H-M   'P 1'
#
loop_
_entity.id
_entity.type
_entity.pdbx_description
1 polymer ?
#
loop_
_entity_poly.entity_id
_entity_poly.type
_entity_poly.pdbx_seq_one_letter_code
_entity_poly.pdbx_strand_id
1 'polypeptide(L)'
;MRRLFAPLLLGFVLTPPAAAQQFDFYTRGPYRPAVPRPEAITGYAAGEQQTMYAVMQNYLDTLMRSAPERVRVERWGETFEHRPIRALIISDPANLARLDQIRADVAELTDPRKTTAARAAEIAAKDPAIVLFQYTVHGDEPAGFEAAMQVAYQMLASDEPATLDVLKNVVLVLNPSANPDGHERFAAWSNSVAVGADEPAGFERSEPWSITGRYNHFRFDMNRDLLAQSQPEVRAMMDGILRWHPQVFVDHHSTTQTFFFPPVAPSVNLNLPPQTTKWFDTFGRGNAAAFDRYGWQYFVRGVFDFFYVGYWDEWTTFQGATGMTYETDGGPQLNRRRDDGTISTLRDGIAHHYTASLATLETTAKNRSARLLDYYDFRRSAMTEAATDRMKRVVLVPGSDPRMSAHVVGLLLHNGIEVSRLTQPATATLAHPYMGGAAGRRTFPAGSYVIELNQPQRRLAKAILEPQATLQPDFVADQIAK
;
A
#
# COMPACT_ATOMS: atom_id res chain seq x y z
N MET A 1 -18.48 24.66 -78.30
CA MET A 1 -18.17 24.99 -76.87
C MET A 1 -17.73 23.73 -76.10
N ARG A 2 -16.44 23.54 -75.99
CA ARG A 2 -15.89 22.42 -75.22
C ARG A 2 -15.52 22.92 -73.82
N ARG A 3 -16.18 22.45 -72.79
CA ARG A 3 -15.84 22.76 -71.40
C ARG A 3 -14.73 21.79 -70.93
N LEU A 4 -13.56 22.31 -70.62
CA LEU A 4 -12.48 21.61 -69.95
C LEU A 4 -12.79 21.47 -68.44
N PHE A 5 -12.88 20.27 -67.92
CA PHE A 5 -12.88 20.01 -66.51
C PHE A 5 -11.42 19.73 -66.08
N ALA A 6 -10.89 20.57 -65.17
CA ALA A 6 -9.63 20.32 -64.52
C ALA A 6 -9.88 19.48 -63.22
N PRO A 7 -9.16 18.39 -62.98
CA PRO A 7 -9.29 17.67 -61.75
C PRO A 7 -8.52 18.38 -60.63
N LEU A 8 -9.21 18.70 -59.54
CA LEU A 8 -8.61 19.17 -58.29
C LEU A 8 -7.98 17.98 -57.56
N LEU A 9 -6.65 17.86 -57.59
CA LEU A 9 -5.89 16.90 -56.75
C LEU A 9 -5.84 17.43 -55.30
N LEU A 10 -6.66 16.88 -54.40
CA LEU A 10 -6.49 17.04 -52.96
C LEU A 10 -5.29 16.18 -52.52
N GLY A 11 -4.15 16.82 -52.29
CA GLY A 11 -3.01 16.15 -51.65
C GLY A 11 -3.30 15.96 -50.15
N PHE A 12 -3.52 14.70 -49.74
CA PHE A 12 -3.49 14.34 -48.35
C PHE A 12 -2.02 14.39 -47.87
N VAL A 13 -1.69 15.40 -47.10
CA VAL A 13 -0.44 15.43 -46.33
C VAL A 13 -0.62 14.44 -45.18
N LEU A 14 -0.10 13.21 -45.31
CA LEU A 14 0.08 12.28 -44.21
C LEU A 14 1.16 12.86 -43.31
N THR A 15 0.78 13.58 -42.26
CA THR A 15 1.67 13.85 -41.15
C THR A 15 2.00 12.52 -40.49
N PRO A 16 3.28 12.14 -40.35
CA PRO A 16 3.63 10.96 -39.57
C PRO A 16 3.05 11.10 -38.17
N PRO A 17 2.56 10.02 -37.53
CA PRO A 17 2.13 10.08 -36.15
C PRO A 17 3.31 10.64 -35.34
N ALA A 18 3.06 11.71 -34.57
CA ALA A 18 4.05 12.22 -33.63
C ALA A 18 4.43 11.05 -32.74
N ALA A 19 5.72 10.67 -32.72
CA ALA A 19 6.21 9.70 -31.78
C ALA A 19 5.77 10.17 -30.39
N ALA A 20 5.03 9.33 -29.65
CA ALA A 20 4.59 9.66 -28.31
C ALA A 20 5.83 10.04 -27.49
N GLN A 21 5.87 11.26 -26.99
CA GLN A 21 7.00 11.76 -26.23
C GLN A 21 7.14 10.89 -24.98
N GLN A 22 8.26 10.22 -24.83
CA GLN A 22 8.53 9.42 -23.63
C GLN A 22 8.46 10.31 -22.38
N PHE A 23 7.89 9.78 -21.30
CA PHE A 23 7.84 10.48 -20.02
C PHE A 23 9.25 10.78 -19.50
N ASP A 24 9.51 12.05 -19.13
CA ASP A 24 10.75 12.49 -18.53
C ASP A 24 10.60 12.58 -17.00
N PHE A 25 11.30 11.72 -16.26
CA PHE A 25 11.30 11.69 -14.81
C PHE A 25 11.99 12.90 -14.17
N TYR A 26 12.71 13.71 -14.94
CA TYR A 26 13.63 14.73 -14.43
C TYR A 26 13.17 16.16 -14.72
N THR A 27 11.87 16.35 -14.91
CA THR A 27 11.27 17.68 -15.18
C THR A 27 11.00 18.49 -13.90
N ARG A 28 11.12 17.86 -12.72
CA ARG A 28 10.75 18.41 -11.41
C ARG A 28 11.98 18.82 -10.59
N GLY A 29 12.89 19.56 -11.21
CA GLY A 29 14.07 20.15 -10.58
C GLY A 29 13.85 21.58 -10.05
N PRO A 30 14.93 22.26 -9.59
CA PRO A 30 16.33 21.88 -9.78
C PRO A 30 16.75 20.67 -8.96
N TYR A 31 17.71 19.90 -9.49
CA TYR A 31 18.27 18.73 -8.83
C TYR A 31 19.69 19.00 -8.33
N ARG A 32 20.04 18.40 -7.19
CA ARG A 32 21.36 18.46 -6.59
C ARG A 32 22.36 17.63 -7.42
N PRO A 33 23.40 18.22 -7.98
CA PRO A 33 24.33 17.52 -8.89
C PRO A 33 25.08 16.35 -8.24
N ALA A 34 25.25 16.39 -6.90
CA ALA A 34 25.93 15.33 -6.15
C ALA A 34 25.11 14.03 -6.00
N VAL A 35 23.79 14.09 -6.24
CA VAL A 35 22.89 12.93 -6.10
C VAL A 35 22.74 12.28 -7.48
N PRO A 36 23.22 11.04 -7.69
CA PRO A 36 23.18 10.40 -9.00
C PRO A 36 21.77 9.96 -9.36
N ARG A 37 21.43 10.08 -10.65
CA ARG A 37 20.22 9.48 -11.22
C ARG A 37 20.33 7.95 -11.23
N PRO A 38 19.21 7.20 -11.25
CA PRO A 38 19.23 5.74 -11.31
C PRO A 38 20.13 5.21 -12.43
N GLU A 39 20.02 5.77 -13.64
CA GLU A 39 20.76 5.33 -14.82
C GLU A 39 22.27 5.40 -14.67
N ALA A 40 22.77 6.30 -13.83
CA ALA A 40 24.22 6.41 -13.56
C ALA A 40 24.77 5.19 -12.81
N ILE A 41 23.92 4.41 -12.15
CA ILE A 41 24.29 3.23 -11.35
C ILE A 41 23.80 1.94 -12.03
N THR A 42 22.58 1.93 -12.58
CA THR A 42 22.03 0.77 -13.28
C THR A 42 22.70 0.52 -14.63
N GLY A 43 23.13 1.59 -15.32
CA GLY A 43 23.73 1.53 -16.64
C GLY A 43 22.72 1.49 -17.79
N TYR A 44 21.42 1.59 -17.50
CA TYR A 44 20.32 1.60 -18.47
C TYR A 44 19.18 2.52 -17.99
N ALA A 45 18.33 2.95 -18.90
CA ALA A 45 17.20 3.80 -18.58
C ALA A 45 16.04 3.00 -17.95
N ALA A 46 15.18 3.70 -17.19
CA ALA A 46 14.02 3.10 -16.56
C ALA A 46 13.12 2.40 -17.60
N GLY A 47 12.85 1.11 -17.38
CA GLY A 47 12.00 0.28 -18.22
C GLY A 47 12.72 -0.43 -19.36
N GLU A 48 14.05 -0.29 -19.52
CA GLU A 48 14.80 -1.02 -20.54
C GLU A 48 15.16 -2.45 -20.13
N GLN A 49 15.26 -2.70 -18.83
CA GLN A 49 15.55 -4.01 -18.25
C GLN A 49 14.80 -4.15 -16.92
N GLN A 50 14.73 -5.39 -16.41
CA GLN A 50 14.29 -5.66 -15.03
C GLN A 50 15.49 -5.47 -14.10
N THR A 51 15.44 -4.48 -13.22
CA THR A 51 16.54 -4.22 -12.28
C THR A 51 16.61 -5.33 -11.22
N MET A 52 17.77 -5.95 -11.09
CA MET A 52 18.05 -6.96 -10.06
C MET A 52 18.04 -6.33 -8.67
N TYR A 53 17.61 -7.08 -7.65
CA TYR A 53 17.54 -6.59 -6.28
C TYR A 53 18.88 -6.03 -5.77
N ALA A 54 19.99 -6.70 -6.05
CA ALA A 54 21.31 -6.24 -5.64
C ALA A 54 21.71 -4.90 -6.28
N VAL A 55 21.29 -4.65 -7.54
CA VAL A 55 21.56 -3.38 -8.24
C VAL A 55 20.74 -2.25 -7.60
N MET A 56 19.45 -2.48 -7.29
CA MET A 56 18.67 -1.51 -6.54
C MET A 56 19.29 -1.19 -5.18
N GLN A 57 19.72 -2.21 -4.42
CA GLN A 57 20.35 -1.98 -3.11
C GLN A 57 21.61 -1.11 -3.22
N ASN A 58 22.45 -1.37 -4.22
CA ASN A 58 23.62 -0.53 -4.49
C ASN A 58 23.23 0.92 -4.82
N TYR A 59 22.18 1.10 -5.62
CA TYR A 59 21.66 2.44 -5.92
C TYR A 59 21.17 3.16 -4.67
N LEU A 60 20.32 2.51 -3.86
CA LEU A 60 19.81 3.09 -2.62
C LEU A 60 20.93 3.43 -1.63
N ASP A 61 21.94 2.56 -1.49
CA ASP A 61 23.12 2.83 -0.67
C ASP A 61 23.90 4.05 -1.18
N THR A 62 23.95 4.24 -2.49
CA THR A 62 24.58 5.41 -3.11
C THR A 62 23.78 6.68 -2.85
N LEU A 63 22.44 6.64 -2.98
CA LEU A 63 21.56 7.76 -2.63
C LEU A 63 21.72 8.18 -1.16
N MET A 64 21.78 7.22 -0.25
CA MET A 64 21.97 7.50 1.18
C MET A 64 23.29 8.22 1.48
N ARG A 65 24.37 7.82 0.81
CA ARG A 65 25.67 8.50 0.95
C ARG A 65 25.67 9.90 0.34
N SER A 66 24.87 10.12 -0.70
CA SER A 66 24.82 11.39 -1.44
C SER A 66 23.91 12.45 -0.82
N ALA A 67 22.91 12.04 -0.02
CA ALA A 67 21.96 12.96 0.63
C ALA A 67 21.66 12.53 2.08
N PRO A 68 22.68 12.31 2.94
CA PRO A 68 22.51 11.76 4.28
C PRO A 68 21.66 12.64 5.20
N GLU A 69 21.49 13.93 4.90
CA GLU A 69 20.66 14.85 5.66
C GLU A 69 19.17 14.68 5.40
N ARG A 70 18.77 14.01 4.30
CA ARG A 70 17.36 13.80 3.93
C ARG A 70 16.86 12.37 4.16
N VAL A 71 17.74 11.43 4.54
CA VAL A 71 17.36 10.02 4.66
C VAL A 71 17.98 9.34 5.88
N ARG A 72 17.23 8.38 6.44
CA ARG A 72 17.70 7.32 7.36
C ARG A 72 17.27 5.98 6.80
N VAL A 73 17.85 4.89 7.28
CA VAL A 73 17.46 3.54 6.88
C VAL A 73 17.18 2.68 8.09
N GLU A 74 16.10 1.93 8.01
CA GLU A 74 15.78 0.87 8.95
C GLU A 74 15.86 -0.48 8.22
N ARG A 75 16.41 -1.50 8.90
CA ARG A 75 16.26 -2.90 8.51
C ARG A 75 15.11 -3.48 9.31
N TRP A 76 14.04 -3.90 8.64
CA TRP A 76 12.88 -4.49 9.30
C TRP A 76 13.04 -5.99 9.54
N GLY A 77 13.76 -6.68 8.65
CA GLY A 77 14.01 -8.10 8.73
C GLY A 77 14.82 -8.60 7.54
N GLU A 78 14.68 -9.88 7.27
CA GLU A 78 15.25 -10.53 6.10
C GLU A 78 14.31 -11.62 5.58
N THR A 79 14.47 -11.94 4.30
CA THR A 79 13.73 -13.01 3.62
C THR A 79 14.33 -14.38 3.93
N PHE A 80 13.67 -15.45 3.48
CA PHE A 80 14.22 -16.81 3.56
C PHE A 80 15.56 -16.98 2.84
N GLU A 81 15.82 -16.20 1.79
CA GLU A 81 17.11 -16.21 1.07
C GLU A 81 18.10 -15.16 1.64
N HIS A 82 17.86 -14.70 2.87
CA HIS A 82 18.72 -13.74 3.60
C HIS A 82 18.89 -12.36 2.95
N ARG A 83 17.96 -11.95 2.07
CA ARG A 83 17.93 -10.58 1.55
C ARG A 83 17.33 -9.65 2.60
N PRO A 84 17.95 -8.48 2.89
CA PRO A 84 17.42 -7.55 3.87
C PRO A 84 16.12 -6.90 3.37
N ILE A 85 15.10 -6.84 4.24
CA ILE A 85 13.92 -6.00 4.05
C ILE A 85 14.24 -4.66 4.68
N ARG A 86 14.29 -3.60 3.85
CA ARG A 86 14.72 -2.25 4.27
C ARG A 86 13.63 -1.23 4.02
N ALA A 87 13.60 -0.20 4.86
CA ALA A 87 12.80 1.00 4.63
C ALA A 87 13.69 2.24 4.66
N LEU A 88 13.51 3.13 3.69
CA LEU A 88 14.10 4.45 3.67
C LEU A 88 13.15 5.42 4.37
N ILE A 89 13.65 6.16 5.34
CA ILE A 89 12.90 7.18 6.07
C ILE A 89 13.36 8.53 5.51
N ILE A 90 12.53 9.14 4.71
CA ILE A 90 12.87 10.35 3.95
C ILE A 90 12.02 11.52 4.45
N SER A 91 12.67 12.62 4.81
CA SER A 91 12.00 13.85 5.26
C SER A 91 12.97 15.04 5.27
N ASP A 92 12.47 16.19 5.67
CA ASP A 92 13.29 17.38 5.95
C ASP A 92 14.29 17.09 7.10
N PRO A 93 15.51 17.65 7.06
CA PRO A 93 16.50 17.48 8.12
C PRO A 93 16.00 17.78 9.52
N ALA A 94 15.13 18.79 9.68
CA ALA A 94 14.55 19.13 10.98
C ALA A 94 13.60 18.04 11.50
N ASN A 95 12.86 17.36 10.63
CA ASN A 95 12.05 16.21 11.00
C ASN A 95 12.92 15.01 11.35
N LEU A 96 13.96 14.73 10.54
CA LEU A 96 14.88 13.63 10.78
C LEU A 96 15.66 13.77 12.10
N ALA A 97 15.91 15.00 12.55
CA ALA A 97 16.55 15.26 13.83
C ALA A 97 15.67 14.93 15.05
N ARG A 98 14.34 14.81 14.87
CA ARG A 98 13.37 14.54 15.93
C ARG A 98 12.45 13.35 15.63
N LEU A 99 12.89 12.39 14.83
CA LEU A 99 12.07 11.23 14.41
C LEU A 99 11.48 10.47 15.61
N ASP A 100 12.24 10.26 16.66
CA ASP A 100 11.75 9.55 17.85
C ASP A 100 10.61 10.30 18.53
N GLN A 101 10.68 11.64 18.56
CA GLN A 101 9.58 12.45 19.10
C GLN A 101 8.34 12.38 18.18
N ILE A 102 8.52 12.48 16.86
CA ILE A 102 7.41 12.33 15.89
C ILE A 102 6.72 10.97 16.06
N ARG A 103 7.49 9.90 16.18
CA ARG A 103 6.95 8.56 16.39
C ARG A 103 6.20 8.44 17.72
N ALA A 104 6.74 9.01 18.79
CA ALA A 104 6.10 9.04 20.09
C ALA A 104 4.78 9.84 20.07
N ASP A 105 4.80 11.04 19.47
CA ASP A 105 3.61 11.88 19.32
C ASP A 105 2.52 11.17 18.49
N VAL A 106 2.88 10.53 17.38
CA VAL A 106 1.92 9.77 16.56
C VAL A 106 1.41 8.53 17.32
N ALA A 107 2.26 7.86 18.09
CA ALA A 107 1.82 6.74 18.93
C ALA A 107 0.80 7.15 19.99
N GLU A 108 0.89 8.39 20.54
CA GLU A 108 -0.15 8.93 21.44
C GLU A 108 -1.53 8.96 20.78
N LEU A 109 -1.61 9.23 19.45
CA LEU A 109 -2.88 9.27 18.72
C LEU A 109 -3.58 7.91 18.63
N THR A 110 -2.88 6.83 18.94
CA THR A 110 -3.44 5.47 18.86
C THR A 110 -4.29 5.07 20.06
N ASP A 111 -4.22 5.79 21.18
CA ASP A 111 -4.99 5.48 22.40
C ASP A 111 -5.75 6.71 22.95
N PRO A 112 -7.01 6.91 22.53
CA PRO A 112 -7.82 8.04 22.98
C PRO A 112 -8.24 7.96 24.47
N ARG A 113 -7.93 6.87 25.18
CA ARG A 113 -8.10 6.78 26.63
C ARG A 113 -7.03 7.56 27.39
N LYS A 114 -5.86 7.73 26.75
CA LYS A 114 -4.68 8.40 27.32
C LYS A 114 -4.46 9.80 26.71
N THR A 115 -4.86 9.99 25.46
CA THR A 115 -4.66 11.23 24.72
C THR A 115 -5.96 11.99 24.57
N THR A 116 -5.97 13.26 25.04
CA THR A 116 -7.12 14.14 24.91
C THR A 116 -7.25 14.69 23.48
N ALA A 117 -8.45 15.15 23.09
CA ALA A 117 -8.66 15.82 21.80
C ALA A 117 -7.80 17.11 21.66
N ALA A 118 -7.54 17.84 22.75
CA ALA A 118 -6.67 19.00 22.75
C ALA A 118 -5.21 18.59 22.43
N ARG A 119 -4.70 17.54 23.09
CA ARG A 119 -3.35 17.01 22.79
C ARG A 119 -3.24 16.50 21.35
N ALA A 120 -4.26 15.80 20.85
CA ALA A 120 -4.30 15.37 19.46
C ALA A 120 -4.26 16.55 18.47
N ALA A 121 -4.95 17.66 18.79
CA ALA A 121 -4.90 18.87 17.98
C ALA A 121 -3.51 19.55 18.01
N GLU A 122 -2.82 19.55 19.14
CA GLU A 122 -1.43 20.04 19.25
C GLU A 122 -0.47 19.23 18.37
N ILE A 123 -0.54 17.90 18.45
CA ILE A 123 0.24 16.98 17.60
C ILE A 123 -0.04 17.26 16.12
N ALA A 124 -1.31 17.30 15.74
CA ALA A 124 -1.72 17.53 14.35
C ALA A 124 -1.33 18.93 13.82
N ALA A 125 -1.19 19.92 14.67
CA ALA A 125 -0.72 21.25 14.28
C ALA A 125 0.80 21.27 14.01
N LYS A 126 1.58 20.48 14.76
CA LYS A 126 3.04 20.54 14.82
C LYS A 126 3.73 19.47 13.94
N ASP A 127 3.23 18.24 13.94
CA ASP A 127 3.97 17.10 13.39
C ASP A 127 3.67 16.82 11.92
N PRO A 128 4.64 16.27 11.16
CA PRO A 128 4.41 15.78 9.82
C PRO A 128 3.51 14.53 9.87
N ALA A 129 2.76 14.29 8.79
CA ALA A 129 2.08 13.02 8.60
C ALA A 129 3.08 11.94 8.15
N ILE A 130 2.85 10.70 8.55
CA ILE A 130 3.66 9.57 8.12
C ILE A 130 2.95 8.89 6.94
N VAL A 131 3.64 8.81 5.81
CA VAL A 131 3.22 8.07 4.61
C VAL A 131 4.11 6.85 4.46
N LEU A 132 3.51 5.70 4.26
CA LEU A 132 4.26 4.48 3.98
C LEU A 132 3.94 3.99 2.56
N PHE A 133 4.96 3.90 1.73
CA PHE A 133 4.88 3.28 0.42
C PHE A 133 5.52 1.90 0.47
N GLN A 134 4.73 0.89 0.10
CA GLN A 134 5.19 -0.47 -0.10
C GLN A 134 5.16 -0.77 -1.58
N TYR A 135 6.29 -1.24 -2.10
CA TYR A 135 6.42 -1.62 -3.50
C TYR A 135 6.68 -3.11 -3.61
N THR A 136 6.12 -3.71 -4.65
CA THR A 136 6.51 -5.05 -5.12
C THR A 136 6.33 -6.14 -4.06
N VAL A 137 5.13 -6.25 -3.48
CA VAL A 137 4.76 -7.41 -2.67
C VAL A 137 4.64 -8.66 -3.55
N HIS A 138 4.30 -8.47 -4.83
CA HIS A 138 4.42 -9.49 -5.87
C HIS A 138 5.67 -9.19 -6.71
N GLY A 139 6.61 -10.14 -6.73
CA GLY A 139 7.92 -9.91 -7.32
C GLY A 139 7.94 -9.81 -8.86
N ASP A 140 6.92 -10.33 -9.53
CA ASP A 140 6.69 -10.25 -10.97
C ASP A 140 5.87 -9.01 -11.41
N GLU A 141 5.70 -8.06 -10.53
CA GLU A 141 5.09 -6.75 -10.77
C GLU A 141 6.17 -5.64 -10.70
N PRO A 142 7.05 -5.55 -11.71
CA PRO A 142 8.30 -4.80 -11.60
C PRO A 142 8.15 -3.28 -11.66
N ALA A 143 7.02 -2.76 -12.19
CA ALA A 143 6.85 -1.32 -12.35
C ALA A 143 6.98 -0.55 -11.03
N GLY A 144 6.46 -1.12 -9.93
CA GLY A 144 6.61 -0.56 -8.58
C GLY A 144 8.07 -0.57 -8.11
N PHE A 145 8.80 -1.67 -8.36
CA PHE A 145 10.21 -1.80 -8.01
C PHE A 145 11.08 -0.71 -8.64
N GLU A 146 10.89 -0.48 -9.92
CA GLU A 146 11.58 0.56 -10.68
C GLU A 146 11.15 1.98 -10.25
N ALA A 147 9.84 2.18 -10.02
CA ALA A 147 9.30 3.46 -9.58
C ALA A 147 9.82 3.89 -8.20
N ALA A 148 10.07 2.94 -7.30
CA ALA A 148 10.64 3.22 -5.97
C ALA A 148 11.99 3.94 -6.07
N MET A 149 12.84 3.60 -7.04
CA MET A 149 14.12 4.27 -7.28
C MET A 149 13.92 5.71 -7.77
N GLN A 150 12.97 5.93 -8.68
CA GLN A 150 12.65 7.26 -9.21
C GLN A 150 12.04 8.18 -8.14
N VAL A 151 11.14 7.65 -7.30
CA VAL A 151 10.56 8.38 -6.17
C VAL A 151 11.63 8.73 -5.13
N ALA A 152 12.50 7.78 -4.78
CA ALA A 152 13.61 8.04 -3.86
C ALA A 152 14.54 9.12 -4.41
N TYR A 153 14.90 9.06 -5.70
CA TYR A 153 15.70 10.10 -6.35
C TYR A 153 15.02 11.47 -6.26
N GLN A 154 13.75 11.58 -6.66
CA GLN A 154 13.01 12.84 -6.60
C GLN A 154 13.05 13.46 -5.19
N MET A 155 12.75 12.66 -4.17
CA MET A 155 12.68 13.16 -2.80
C MET A 155 14.06 13.55 -2.23
N LEU A 156 15.14 12.88 -2.65
CA LEU A 156 16.49 13.13 -2.14
C LEU A 156 17.24 14.20 -2.93
N ALA A 157 17.01 14.27 -4.23
CA ALA A 157 17.79 15.11 -5.15
C ALA A 157 17.10 16.44 -5.48
N SER A 158 15.77 16.52 -5.49
CA SER A 158 15.06 17.72 -5.95
C SER A 158 14.97 18.79 -4.88
N ASP A 159 15.21 20.04 -5.29
CA ASP A 159 14.95 21.26 -4.52
C ASP A 159 13.75 22.05 -5.10
N GLU A 160 12.88 21.36 -5.89
CA GLU A 160 11.60 21.92 -6.33
C GLU A 160 10.74 22.33 -5.11
N PRO A 161 10.06 23.50 -5.14
CA PRO A 161 9.25 23.95 -4.01
C PRO A 161 8.20 22.94 -3.52
N ALA A 162 7.54 22.21 -4.44
CA ALA A 162 6.56 21.18 -4.08
C ALA A 162 7.20 19.99 -3.36
N THR A 163 8.39 19.55 -3.80
CA THR A 163 9.15 18.49 -3.14
C THR A 163 9.61 18.93 -1.73
N LEU A 164 10.08 20.17 -1.58
CA LEU A 164 10.47 20.71 -0.28
C LEU A 164 9.28 20.84 0.68
N ASP A 165 8.11 21.23 0.17
CA ASP A 165 6.87 21.27 0.97
C ASP A 165 6.47 19.87 1.46
N VAL A 166 6.55 18.86 0.59
CA VAL A 166 6.34 17.45 0.97
C VAL A 166 7.33 17.04 2.07
N LEU A 167 8.63 17.25 1.89
CA LEU A 167 9.65 16.88 2.89
C LEU A 167 9.39 17.52 4.25
N LYS A 168 8.93 18.78 4.27
CA LYS A 168 8.60 19.50 5.50
C LYS A 168 7.38 18.93 6.23
N ASN A 169 6.36 18.49 5.49
CA ASN A 169 5.05 18.13 6.03
C ASN A 169 4.82 16.61 6.13
N VAL A 170 5.74 15.79 5.59
CA VAL A 170 5.63 14.34 5.52
C VAL A 170 6.92 13.67 5.96
N VAL A 171 6.79 12.58 6.70
CA VAL A 171 7.83 11.55 6.82
C VAL A 171 7.43 10.42 5.90
N LEU A 172 8.17 10.25 4.81
CA LEU A 172 7.99 9.12 3.89
C LEU A 172 8.78 7.92 4.40
N VAL A 173 8.09 6.83 4.67
CA VAL A 173 8.66 5.50 4.92
C VAL A 173 8.51 4.73 3.62
N LEU A 174 9.59 4.51 2.90
CA LEU A 174 9.59 3.86 1.60
C LEU A 174 10.21 2.47 1.73
N ASN A 175 9.38 1.42 1.61
CA ASN A 175 9.82 0.04 1.43
C ASN A 175 9.92 -0.25 -0.07
N PRO A 176 11.13 -0.31 -0.64
CA PRO A 176 11.32 -0.38 -2.10
C PRO A 176 11.03 -1.78 -2.67
N SER A 177 11.02 -2.81 -1.83
CA SER A 177 10.71 -4.18 -2.22
C SER A 177 10.24 -4.99 -1.03
N ALA A 178 8.96 -5.34 -1.03
CA ALA A 178 8.36 -6.21 -0.01
C ALA A 178 8.65 -7.70 -0.28
N ASN A 179 8.98 -8.07 -1.53
CA ASN A 179 9.29 -9.44 -1.94
C ASN A 179 10.62 -9.53 -2.70
N PRO A 180 11.75 -9.36 -2.02
CA PRO A 180 13.06 -9.45 -2.67
C PRO A 180 13.34 -10.79 -3.36
N ASP A 181 12.92 -11.93 -2.76
CA ASP A 181 13.20 -13.26 -3.29
C ASP A 181 12.40 -13.56 -4.55
N GLY A 182 11.10 -13.22 -4.55
CA GLY A 182 10.24 -13.35 -5.71
C GLY A 182 10.71 -12.49 -6.87
N HIS A 183 11.05 -11.22 -6.58
CA HIS A 183 11.52 -10.30 -7.59
C HIS A 183 12.86 -10.71 -8.20
N GLU A 184 13.83 -11.09 -7.39
CA GLU A 184 15.16 -11.53 -7.88
C GLU A 184 15.02 -12.74 -8.80
N ARG A 185 14.21 -13.72 -8.43
CA ARG A 185 13.93 -14.90 -9.25
C ARG A 185 13.27 -14.54 -10.57
N PHE A 186 12.28 -13.65 -10.54
CA PHE A 186 11.61 -13.14 -11.73
C PHE A 186 12.56 -12.33 -12.62
N ALA A 187 13.28 -11.36 -12.09
CA ALA A 187 14.15 -10.48 -12.85
C ALA A 187 15.30 -11.25 -13.52
N ALA A 188 15.90 -12.22 -12.80
CA ALA A 188 16.94 -13.08 -13.37
C ALA A 188 16.41 -13.91 -14.56
N TRP A 189 15.22 -14.50 -14.42
CA TRP A 189 14.60 -15.22 -15.52
C TRP A 189 14.24 -14.29 -16.69
N SER A 190 13.52 -13.19 -16.42
CA SER A 190 13.06 -12.25 -17.44
C SER A 190 14.22 -11.72 -18.28
N ASN A 191 15.31 -11.26 -17.64
CA ASN A 191 16.50 -10.78 -18.34
C ASN A 191 17.21 -11.89 -19.16
N SER A 192 17.13 -13.16 -18.73
CA SER A 192 17.73 -14.27 -19.45
C SER A 192 17.01 -14.63 -20.75
N VAL A 193 15.71 -14.34 -20.85
CA VAL A 193 14.89 -14.61 -22.04
C VAL A 193 14.62 -13.35 -22.88
N ALA A 194 14.95 -12.17 -22.39
CA ALA A 194 14.80 -10.90 -23.09
C ALA A 194 15.92 -10.70 -24.12
N VAL A 195 15.96 -11.54 -25.17
CA VAL A 195 16.97 -11.49 -26.23
C VAL A 195 16.38 -10.94 -27.52
N GLY A 196 17.02 -9.93 -28.11
CA GLY A 196 16.59 -9.30 -29.36
C GLY A 196 15.46 -8.29 -29.20
N ALA A 197 14.68 -8.09 -30.27
CA ALA A 197 13.53 -7.17 -30.25
C ALA A 197 12.47 -7.65 -29.27
N ASP A 198 11.92 -6.72 -28.52
CA ASP A 198 10.90 -7.01 -27.53
C ASP A 198 9.53 -7.22 -28.19
N GLU A 199 9.20 -8.45 -28.54
CA GLU A 199 7.91 -8.85 -29.13
C GLU A 199 6.90 -9.14 -28.01
N PRO A 200 5.83 -8.34 -27.86
CA PRO A 200 4.86 -8.50 -26.76
C PRO A 200 4.13 -9.85 -26.77
N ALA A 201 4.08 -10.53 -27.90
CA ALA A 201 3.44 -11.84 -28.06
C ALA A 201 4.43 -13.01 -27.99
N GLY A 202 5.71 -12.74 -27.70
CA GLY A 202 6.74 -13.78 -27.62
C GLY A 202 6.45 -14.78 -26.51
N PHE A 203 6.31 -16.06 -26.87
CA PHE A 203 6.00 -17.14 -25.92
C PHE A 203 7.06 -17.26 -24.81
N GLU A 204 8.33 -17.09 -25.14
CA GLU A 204 9.47 -17.14 -24.23
C GLU A 204 9.42 -16.08 -23.13
N ARG A 205 8.58 -15.05 -23.29
CA ARG A 205 8.38 -13.98 -22.31
C ARG A 205 7.23 -14.25 -21.34
N SER A 206 6.49 -15.35 -21.57
CA SER A 206 5.45 -15.77 -20.62
C SER A 206 6.11 -16.44 -19.42
N GLU A 207 5.97 -15.85 -18.26
CA GLU A 207 6.56 -16.36 -17.02
C GLU A 207 6.07 -17.79 -16.73
N PRO A 208 6.96 -18.79 -16.66
CA PRO A 208 6.55 -20.15 -16.37
C PRO A 208 6.21 -20.30 -14.88
N TRP A 209 5.31 -21.21 -14.55
CA TRP A 209 4.89 -21.51 -13.19
C TRP A 209 6.06 -21.85 -12.24
N SER A 210 7.16 -22.38 -12.78
CA SER A 210 8.37 -22.72 -12.01
C SER A 210 9.12 -21.48 -11.48
N ILE A 211 8.96 -20.34 -12.14
CA ILE A 211 9.51 -19.05 -11.71
C ILE A 211 8.58 -18.42 -10.68
N THR A 212 7.35 -18.10 -11.08
CA THR A 212 6.30 -17.54 -10.23
C THR A 212 6.81 -16.49 -9.26
N GLY A 213 7.29 -15.39 -9.82
CA GLY A 213 7.88 -14.27 -9.07
C GLY A 213 6.90 -13.59 -8.11
N ARG A 214 5.60 -13.77 -8.34
CA ARG A 214 4.54 -13.27 -7.47
C ARG A 214 4.77 -13.63 -6.00
N TYR A 215 5.18 -14.86 -5.70
CA TYR A 215 5.26 -15.42 -4.36
C TYR A 215 6.66 -15.28 -3.75
N ASN A 216 6.77 -15.39 -2.41
CA ASN A 216 8.05 -15.44 -1.72
C ASN A 216 8.84 -16.73 -2.03
N HIS A 217 9.92 -17.02 -1.33
CA HIS A 217 10.73 -18.23 -1.52
C HIS A 217 9.89 -19.52 -1.50
N PHE A 218 9.01 -19.69 -0.51
CA PHE A 218 8.19 -20.91 -0.33
C PHE A 218 6.84 -20.86 -1.05
N ARG A 219 6.63 -19.94 -1.98
CA ARG A 219 5.40 -19.81 -2.78
C ARG A 219 4.18 -19.37 -1.98
N PHE A 220 4.37 -18.59 -0.91
CA PHE A 220 3.27 -17.92 -0.24
C PHE A 220 2.99 -16.55 -0.86
N ASP A 221 1.70 -16.25 -1.04
CA ASP A 221 1.26 -14.91 -1.40
C ASP A 221 1.27 -14.03 -0.14
N MET A 222 2.22 -13.10 -0.09
CA MET A 222 2.39 -12.24 1.07
C MET A 222 1.32 -11.14 1.18
N ASN A 223 0.51 -10.95 0.14
CA ASN A 223 -0.71 -10.13 0.20
C ASN A 223 -1.95 -10.95 0.57
N ARG A 224 -1.80 -12.13 1.17
CA ARG A 224 -2.87 -12.99 1.72
C ARG A 224 -2.55 -13.49 3.12
N ASP A 225 -1.35 -13.19 3.66
CA ASP A 225 -0.83 -13.80 4.88
C ASP A 225 -1.00 -12.92 6.14
N LEU A 226 -1.61 -11.73 6.06
CA LEU A 226 -1.67 -10.80 7.19
C LEU A 226 -2.48 -11.32 8.39
N LEU A 227 -3.45 -12.18 8.16
CA LEU A 227 -4.20 -12.83 9.25
C LEU A 227 -3.46 -14.05 9.79
N ALA A 228 -2.88 -14.87 8.92
CA ALA A 228 -2.13 -16.07 9.31
C ALA A 228 -0.75 -15.74 9.87
N GLN A 229 -0.12 -14.67 9.36
CA GLN A 229 1.21 -14.19 9.78
C GLN A 229 2.25 -15.31 9.78
N SER A 230 2.15 -16.18 8.77
CA SER A 230 2.96 -17.40 8.70
C SER A 230 4.36 -17.11 8.15
N GLN A 231 4.50 -16.06 7.31
CA GLN A 231 5.74 -15.73 6.66
C GLN A 231 6.57 -14.73 7.47
N PRO A 232 7.90 -14.92 7.62
CA PRO A 232 8.76 -14.01 8.37
C PRO A 232 8.81 -12.62 7.77
N GLU A 233 8.76 -12.51 6.43
CA GLU A 233 8.71 -11.23 5.73
C GLU A 233 7.47 -10.43 6.11
N VAL A 234 6.30 -11.08 6.14
CA VAL A 234 5.03 -10.44 6.52
C VAL A 234 5.08 -9.94 7.95
N ARG A 235 5.56 -10.76 8.89
CA ARG A 235 5.74 -10.32 10.30
C ARG A 235 6.68 -9.14 10.42
N ALA A 236 7.82 -9.18 9.73
CA ALA A 236 8.81 -8.11 9.76
C ALA A 236 8.25 -6.78 9.22
N MET A 237 7.49 -6.84 8.13
CA MET A 237 6.81 -5.65 7.57
C MET A 237 5.70 -5.14 8.47
N MET A 238 4.87 -6.03 9.05
CA MET A 238 3.85 -5.65 10.03
C MET A 238 4.46 -4.93 11.24
N ASP A 239 5.55 -5.47 11.81
CA ASP A 239 6.29 -4.84 12.90
C ASP A 239 6.80 -3.44 12.53
N GLY A 240 7.31 -3.29 11.31
CA GLY A 240 7.74 -2.01 10.76
C GLY A 240 6.57 -1.02 10.66
N ILE A 241 5.46 -1.42 10.08
CA ILE A 241 4.26 -0.59 9.91
C ILE A 241 3.66 -0.21 11.28
N LEU A 242 3.53 -1.16 12.19
CA LEU A 242 3.00 -0.90 13.55
C LEU A 242 3.88 0.04 14.36
N ARG A 243 5.19 0.05 14.14
CA ARG A 243 6.13 0.98 14.78
C ARG A 243 6.01 2.40 14.26
N TRP A 244 5.67 2.57 12.97
CA TRP A 244 5.54 3.86 12.33
C TRP A 244 4.14 4.46 12.41
N HIS A 245 3.10 3.66 12.60
CA HIS A 245 1.71 4.11 12.65
C HIS A 245 1.34 5.06 11.49
N PRO A 246 1.50 4.68 10.21
CA PRO A 246 1.29 5.58 9.09
C PRO A 246 -0.16 6.07 9.02
N GLN A 247 -0.34 7.35 8.61
CA GLN A 247 -1.66 7.90 8.32
C GLN A 247 -2.10 7.62 6.89
N VAL A 248 -1.14 7.35 5.99
CA VAL A 248 -1.38 6.97 4.60
C VAL A 248 -0.50 5.77 4.27
N PHE A 249 -1.07 4.78 3.63
CA PHE A 249 -0.37 3.59 3.16
C PHE A 249 -0.73 3.35 1.69
N VAL A 250 0.25 2.98 0.87
CA VAL A 250 0.01 2.58 -0.51
C VAL A 250 0.76 1.28 -0.80
N ASP A 251 0.03 0.28 -1.30
CA ASP A 251 0.56 -0.95 -1.88
C ASP A 251 0.57 -0.83 -3.40
N HIS A 252 1.75 -0.98 -4.01
CA HIS A 252 1.94 -0.75 -5.43
C HIS A 252 2.04 -2.06 -6.19
N HIS A 253 1.11 -2.26 -7.15
CA HIS A 253 0.88 -3.47 -7.92
C HIS A 253 0.90 -3.22 -9.45
N SER A 254 0.90 -4.28 -10.26
CA SER A 254 0.97 -4.19 -11.72
C SER A 254 0.21 -5.33 -12.40
N THR A 255 -1.12 -5.41 -12.23
CA THR A 255 -1.94 -6.50 -12.79
C THR A 255 -3.00 -6.06 -13.78
N THR A 256 -3.24 -4.76 -13.95
CA THR A 256 -4.31 -4.21 -14.79
C THR A 256 -3.82 -3.78 -16.18
N GLN A 257 -4.74 -3.43 -17.08
CA GLN A 257 -4.41 -2.86 -18.40
C GLN A 257 -4.37 -1.33 -18.39
N THR A 258 -5.02 -0.72 -17.38
CA THR A 258 -5.12 0.72 -17.18
C THR A 258 -4.91 1.00 -15.71
N PHE A 259 -4.35 2.14 -15.35
CA PHE A 259 -4.01 2.45 -13.98
C PHE A 259 -5.25 2.53 -13.08
N PHE A 260 -5.18 1.91 -11.91
CA PHE A 260 -6.18 1.98 -10.86
C PHE A 260 -5.66 2.71 -9.63
N PHE A 261 -6.52 3.52 -9.06
CA PHE A 261 -6.41 4.06 -7.69
C PHE A 261 -7.80 4.24 -7.09
N PRO A 262 -7.94 4.26 -5.75
CA PRO A 262 -9.25 4.49 -5.11
C PRO A 262 -9.91 5.80 -5.58
N PRO A 263 -11.25 5.89 -5.56
CA PRO A 263 -12.20 5.06 -4.79
C PRO A 263 -12.39 3.65 -5.34
N VAL A 264 -12.55 2.70 -4.43
CA VAL A 264 -12.73 1.26 -4.69
C VAL A 264 -14.15 0.91 -5.13
N ALA A 265 -14.33 -0.30 -5.67
CA ALA A 265 -15.65 -0.86 -5.90
C ALA A 265 -16.33 -1.27 -4.58
N PRO A 266 -17.66 -1.39 -4.52
CA PRO A 266 -18.32 -2.16 -3.46
C PRO A 266 -17.86 -3.64 -3.52
N SER A 267 -17.72 -4.36 -2.40
CA SER A 267 -18.13 -4.01 -1.06
C SER A 267 -17.00 -3.37 -0.26
N VAL A 268 -17.32 -2.34 0.52
CA VAL A 268 -16.43 -1.83 1.58
C VAL A 268 -16.86 -2.46 2.90
N ASN A 269 -15.90 -2.89 3.73
CA ASN A 269 -16.19 -3.52 5.02
C ASN A 269 -16.96 -2.56 5.95
N LEU A 270 -18.11 -3.00 6.45
CA LEU A 270 -19.01 -2.17 7.26
C LEU A 270 -18.48 -1.87 8.67
N ASN A 271 -17.37 -2.47 9.09
CA ASN A 271 -16.69 -2.09 10.32
C ASN A 271 -15.81 -0.83 10.16
N LEU A 272 -15.59 -0.38 8.92
CA LEU A 272 -14.89 0.87 8.64
C LEU A 272 -15.82 2.08 8.73
N PRO A 273 -15.33 3.23 9.22
CA PRO A 273 -16.14 4.43 9.33
C PRO A 273 -16.31 5.12 7.96
N PRO A 274 -17.39 5.93 7.77
CA PRO A 274 -17.62 6.66 6.52
C PRO A 274 -16.47 7.57 6.08
N GLN A 275 -15.61 8.03 7.00
CA GLN A 275 -14.44 8.84 6.72
C GLN A 275 -13.44 8.12 5.81
N THR A 276 -13.41 6.79 5.81
CA THR A 276 -12.54 5.99 4.93
C THR A 276 -12.82 6.32 3.46
N THR A 277 -14.07 6.30 3.03
CA THR A 277 -14.44 6.62 1.64
C THR A 277 -14.19 8.08 1.28
N LYS A 278 -14.33 9.00 2.23
CA LYS A 278 -13.97 10.42 2.04
C LYS A 278 -12.49 10.60 1.71
N TRP A 279 -11.62 9.85 2.39
CA TRP A 279 -10.18 9.91 2.10
C TRP A 279 -9.84 9.26 0.77
N PHE A 280 -10.51 8.17 0.39
CA PHE A 280 -10.37 7.60 -0.96
C PHE A 280 -10.71 8.62 -2.05
N ASP A 281 -11.82 9.36 -1.89
CA ASP A 281 -12.18 10.44 -2.83
C ASP A 281 -11.12 11.56 -2.85
N THR A 282 -10.57 11.93 -1.69
CA THR A 282 -9.57 12.99 -1.58
C THR A 282 -8.27 12.63 -2.32
N PHE A 283 -7.72 11.42 -2.07
CA PHE A 283 -6.52 10.94 -2.73
C PHE A 283 -6.77 10.61 -4.21
N GLY A 284 -7.93 10.01 -4.53
CA GLY A 284 -8.33 9.73 -5.90
C GLY A 284 -8.40 10.99 -6.76
N ARG A 285 -8.95 12.10 -6.26
CA ARG A 285 -8.95 13.39 -6.98
C ARG A 285 -7.56 13.97 -7.16
N GLY A 286 -6.66 13.79 -6.18
CA GLY A 286 -5.26 14.20 -6.31
C GLY A 286 -4.56 13.44 -7.45
N ASN A 287 -4.73 12.12 -7.49
CA ASN A 287 -4.18 11.27 -8.54
C ASN A 287 -4.80 11.57 -9.90
N ALA A 288 -6.14 11.69 -9.99
CA ALA A 288 -6.83 12.02 -11.22
C ALA A 288 -6.31 13.35 -11.82
N ALA A 289 -6.18 14.39 -11.00
CA ALA A 289 -5.65 15.68 -11.45
C ALA A 289 -4.19 15.59 -11.93
N ALA A 290 -3.39 14.67 -11.38
CA ALA A 290 -2.01 14.45 -11.83
C ALA A 290 -1.97 13.69 -13.17
N PHE A 291 -2.82 12.68 -13.36
CA PHE A 291 -2.93 11.90 -14.60
C PHE A 291 -3.53 12.70 -15.74
N ASP A 292 -4.56 13.50 -15.48
CA ASP A 292 -5.22 14.36 -16.46
C ASP A 292 -4.25 15.34 -17.13
N ARG A 293 -3.18 15.80 -16.44
CA ARG A 293 -2.14 16.66 -17.01
C ARG A 293 -1.40 16.00 -18.19
N TYR A 294 -1.32 14.67 -18.17
CA TYR A 294 -0.65 13.87 -19.21
C TYR A 294 -1.65 13.25 -20.19
N GLY A 295 -2.97 13.37 -19.94
CA GLY A 295 -3.99 12.70 -20.72
C GLY A 295 -3.99 11.18 -20.55
N TRP A 296 -3.46 10.68 -19.41
CA TRP A 296 -3.39 9.25 -19.14
C TRP A 296 -4.73 8.68 -18.68
N GLN A 297 -5.01 7.47 -19.13
CA GLN A 297 -6.19 6.73 -18.72
C GLN A 297 -6.03 6.12 -17.33
N TYR A 298 -7.11 6.13 -16.58
CA TYR A 298 -7.22 5.46 -15.28
C TYR A 298 -8.66 5.05 -15.04
N PHE A 299 -8.88 4.16 -14.07
CA PHE A 299 -10.21 3.83 -13.61
C PHE A 299 -10.32 3.82 -12.09
N VAL A 300 -11.53 3.96 -11.62
CA VAL A 300 -11.92 3.93 -10.20
C VAL A 300 -13.21 3.15 -10.05
N ARG A 301 -13.54 2.68 -8.85
CA ARG A 301 -14.81 2.00 -8.54
C ARG A 301 -15.07 0.74 -9.36
N GLY A 302 -14.02 0.10 -9.84
CA GLY A 302 -14.10 -1.15 -10.61
C GLY A 302 -13.09 -2.17 -10.12
N VAL A 303 -13.37 -3.47 -10.28
CA VAL A 303 -12.53 -4.63 -10.01
C VAL A 303 -12.20 -4.84 -8.52
N PHE A 304 -11.57 -3.84 -7.87
CA PHE A 304 -11.04 -3.94 -6.51
C PHE A 304 -12.06 -3.47 -5.50
N ASP A 305 -12.51 -4.37 -4.62
CA ASP A 305 -13.34 -4.09 -3.45
C ASP A 305 -12.45 -3.70 -2.23
N PHE A 306 -13.07 -3.55 -1.06
CA PHE A 306 -12.37 -3.19 0.17
C PHE A 306 -13.01 -3.90 1.38
N PHE A 307 -13.01 -5.23 1.34
CA PHE A 307 -13.76 -6.04 2.30
C PHE A 307 -12.89 -6.97 3.15
N TYR A 308 -11.88 -7.62 2.55
CA TYR A 308 -11.10 -8.66 3.21
C TYR A 308 -9.93 -8.07 3.98
N VAL A 309 -9.95 -8.19 5.32
CA VAL A 309 -8.94 -7.61 6.22
C VAL A 309 -7.53 -8.21 6.12
N GLY A 310 -7.32 -9.18 5.27
CA GLY A 310 -6.02 -9.86 5.08
C GLY A 310 -5.19 -9.33 3.92
N TYR A 311 -5.59 -8.23 3.25
CA TYR A 311 -4.79 -7.49 2.30
C TYR A 311 -4.07 -6.33 2.98
N TRP A 312 -2.94 -5.86 2.41
CA TRP A 312 -2.13 -4.81 3.02
C TRP A 312 -2.88 -3.48 3.16
N ASP A 313 -3.62 -3.06 2.16
CA ASP A 313 -4.36 -1.80 2.17
C ASP A 313 -5.56 -1.83 3.16
N GLU A 314 -6.33 -2.93 3.22
CA GLU A 314 -7.39 -3.08 4.20
C GLU A 314 -6.83 -3.19 5.61
N TRP A 315 -5.82 -4.05 5.83
CA TRP A 315 -5.25 -4.21 7.16
C TRP A 315 -4.71 -2.90 7.72
N THR A 316 -3.98 -2.12 6.91
CA THR A 316 -3.46 -0.81 7.33
C THR A 316 -4.59 0.20 7.57
N THR A 317 -5.70 0.11 6.83
CA THR A 317 -6.88 0.92 7.08
C THR A 317 -7.55 0.56 8.41
N PHE A 318 -7.61 -0.71 8.76
CA PHE A 318 -8.04 -1.13 10.09
C PHE A 318 -7.07 -0.72 11.21
N GLN A 319 -5.83 -0.40 10.87
CA GLN A 319 -4.86 0.29 11.75
C GLN A 319 -5.00 1.82 11.73
N GLY A 320 -6.01 2.38 11.04
CA GLY A 320 -6.34 3.81 11.00
C GLY A 320 -5.69 4.61 9.87
N ALA A 321 -4.89 3.98 9.01
CA ALA A 321 -4.36 4.63 7.82
C ALA A 321 -5.47 4.89 6.78
N THR A 322 -5.18 5.68 5.75
CA THR A 322 -5.84 5.55 4.46
C THR A 322 -5.00 4.58 3.66
N GLY A 323 -5.38 3.30 3.69
CA GLY A 323 -4.73 2.24 2.91
C GLY A 323 -5.28 2.24 1.49
N MET A 324 -4.40 2.15 0.52
CA MET A 324 -4.74 2.20 -0.90
C MET A 324 -3.94 1.19 -1.68
N THR A 325 -4.57 0.51 -2.61
CA THR A 325 -3.90 -0.24 -3.67
C THR A 325 -3.82 0.63 -4.92
N TYR A 326 -2.63 0.69 -5.51
CA TYR A 326 -2.40 1.24 -6.84
C TYR A 326 -2.00 0.11 -7.77
N GLU A 327 -2.74 -0.01 -8.89
CA GLU A 327 -2.45 -1.01 -9.92
C GLU A 327 -2.07 -0.33 -11.21
N THR A 328 -0.92 -0.69 -11.77
CA THR A 328 -0.52 -0.15 -13.06
C THR A 328 -0.64 -1.19 -14.18
N ASP A 329 -0.62 -0.68 -15.39
CA ASP A 329 -0.50 -1.48 -16.60
C ASP A 329 0.94 -1.98 -16.79
N GLY A 330 1.11 -3.04 -17.55
CA GLY A 330 2.40 -3.61 -17.92
C GLY A 330 2.58 -5.05 -17.48
N GLY A 331 2.33 -5.38 -16.20
CA GLY A 331 2.64 -6.72 -15.68
C GLY A 331 4.13 -7.07 -15.84
N PRO A 332 4.50 -8.36 -16.03
CA PRO A 332 5.90 -8.80 -15.99
C PRO A 332 6.72 -8.51 -17.27
N GLN A 333 6.11 -7.99 -18.33
CA GLN A 333 6.78 -7.79 -19.61
C GLN A 333 7.31 -6.37 -19.77
N LEU A 334 8.41 -6.19 -20.55
CA LEU A 334 8.90 -4.86 -20.91
C LEU A 334 7.92 -4.11 -21.83
N ASN A 335 7.25 -4.85 -22.73
CA ASN A 335 6.17 -4.36 -23.59
C ASN A 335 4.99 -5.31 -23.52
N ARG A 336 3.79 -4.78 -23.35
CA ARG A 336 2.54 -5.54 -23.32
C ARG A 336 1.55 -5.00 -24.33
N ARG A 337 0.93 -5.87 -25.13
CA ARG A 337 -0.19 -5.50 -25.98
C ARG A 337 -1.48 -5.50 -25.16
N ARG A 338 -2.18 -4.35 -25.15
CA ARG A 338 -3.50 -4.21 -24.55
C ARG A 338 -4.58 -4.78 -25.47
N ASP A 339 -5.79 -4.98 -24.94
CA ASP A 339 -6.95 -5.50 -25.71
C ASP A 339 -7.37 -4.57 -26.85
N ASP A 340 -7.11 -3.27 -26.75
CA ASP A 340 -7.35 -2.29 -27.81
C ASP A 340 -6.25 -2.27 -28.89
N GLY A 341 -5.24 -3.15 -28.78
CA GLY A 341 -4.12 -3.27 -29.68
C GLY A 341 -2.97 -2.29 -29.44
N THR A 342 -3.09 -1.36 -28.51
CA THR A 342 -1.99 -0.46 -28.11
C THR A 342 -0.91 -1.20 -27.33
N ILE A 343 0.30 -0.65 -27.31
CA ILE A 343 1.41 -1.20 -26.53
C ILE A 343 1.58 -0.35 -25.26
N SER A 344 1.58 -1.01 -24.10
CA SER A 344 2.00 -0.48 -22.83
C SER A 344 3.41 -0.94 -22.52
N THR A 345 4.27 -0.04 -22.09
CA THR A 345 5.66 -0.37 -21.74
C THR A 345 5.87 -0.42 -20.23
N LEU A 346 6.89 -1.12 -19.77
CA LEU A 346 7.30 -1.06 -18.37
C LEU A 346 7.58 0.40 -17.95
N ARG A 347 8.18 1.19 -18.85
CA ARG A 347 8.43 2.61 -18.58
C ARG A 347 7.15 3.41 -18.33
N ASP A 348 6.06 3.13 -19.05
CA ASP A 348 4.76 3.77 -18.80
C ASP A 348 4.25 3.41 -17.40
N GLY A 349 4.32 2.14 -17.01
CA GLY A 349 3.94 1.69 -15.67
C GLY A 349 4.77 2.36 -14.57
N ILE A 350 6.08 2.51 -14.78
CA ILE A 350 6.98 3.23 -13.86
C ILE A 350 6.54 4.70 -13.74
N ALA A 351 6.26 5.36 -14.87
CA ALA A 351 5.81 6.76 -14.91
C ALA A 351 4.48 6.97 -14.19
N HIS A 352 3.55 6.04 -14.35
CA HIS A 352 2.25 6.05 -13.67
C HIS A 352 2.42 5.93 -12.15
N HIS A 353 3.18 4.94 -11.67
CA HIS A 353 3.45 4.78 -10.23
C HIS A 353 4.22 5.98 -9.64
N TYR A 354 5.23 6.48 -10.34
CA TYR A 354 5.96 7.67 -9.93
C TYR A 354 5.03 8.87 -9.76
N THR A 355 4.17 9.13 -10.75
CA THR A 355 3.25 10.26 -10.73
C THR A 355 2.20 10.13 -9.63
N ALA A 356 1.60 8.94 -9.45
CA ALA A 356 0.64 8.67 -8.39
C ALA A 356 1.28 8.78 -6.99
N SER A 357 2.51 8.30 -6.84
CA SER A 357 3.26 8.43 -5.57
C SER A 357 3.49 9.89 -5.20
N LEU A 358 3.94 10.73 -6.14
CA LEU A 358 4.16 12.15 -5.87
C LEU A 358 2.84 12.89 -5.60
N ALA A 359 1.77 12.60 -6.36
CA ALA A 359 0.44 13.18 -6.12
C ALA A 359 -0.11 12.81 -4.73
N THR A 360 0.14 11.58 -4.27
CA THR A 360 -0.22 11.13 -2.93
C THR A 360 0.54 11.86 -1.85
N LEU A 361 1.84 12.05 -2.00
CA LEU A 361 2.67 12.83 -1.08
C LEU A 361 2.21 14.29 -0.99
N GLU A 362 1.97 14.94 -2.13
CA GLU A 362 1.47 16.32 -2.20
C GLU A 362 0.07 16.45 -1.57
N THR A 363 -0.83 15.49 -1.85
CA THR A 363 -2.16 15.44 -1.25
C THR A 363 -2.07 15.27 0.28
N THR A 364 -1.15 14.44 0.75
CA THR A 364 -0.91 14.25 2.20
C THR A 364 -0.37 15.52 2.83
N ALA A 365 0.65 16.15 2.24
CA ALA A 365 1.23 17.38 2.75
C ALA A 365 0.17 18.47 2.92
N LYS A 366 -0.67 18.67 1.90
CA LYS A 366 -1.80 19.61 1.92
C LYS A 366 -2.84 19.31 3.00
N ASN A 367 -3.07 18.04 3.32
CA ASN A 367 -4.11 17.59 4.25
C ASN A 367 -3.54 17.06 5.57
N ARG A 368 -2.27 17.31 5.86
CA ARG A 368 -1.50 16.74 6.97
C ARG A 368 -2.24 16.75 8.31
N SER A 369 -2.64 17.94 8.76
CA SER A 369 -3.29 18.11 10.06
C SER A 369 -4.65 17.39 10.13
N ALA A 370 -5.44 17.45 9.05
CA ALA A 370 -6.73 16.77 8.98
C ALA A 370 -6.55 15.24 9.02
N ARG A 371 -5.50 14.70 8.37
CA ARG A 371 -5.21 13.26 8.38
C ARG A 371 -4.77 12.77 9.78
N LEU A 372 -3.94 13.54 10.49
CA LEU A 372 -3.53 13.22 11.85
C LEU A 372 -4.72 13.25 12.83
N LEU A 373 -5.60 14.24 12.72
CA LEU A 373 -6.81 14.31 13.53
C LEU A 373 -7.77 13.15 13.25
N ASP A 374 -7.97 12.80 11.98
CA ASP A 374 -8.83 11.68 11.63
C ASP A 374 -8.23 10.33 12.06
N TYR A 375 -6.90 10.21 12.08
CA TYR A 375 -6.19 9.04 12.61
C TYR A 375 -6.49 8.82 14.11
N TYR A 376 -6.54 9.90 14.89
CA TYR A 376 -7.00 9.87 16.28
C TYR A 376 -8.50 9.55 16.38
N ASP A 377 -9.33 10.23 15.59
CA ASP A 377 -10.78 10.07 15.61
C ASP A 377 -11.24 8.68 15.17
N PHE A 378 -10.47 8.00 14.33
CA PHE A 378 -10.73 6.62 13.94
C PHE A 378 -10.85 5.70 15.17
N ARG A 379 -9.96 5.84 16.14
CA ARG A 379 -9.99 5.03 17.37
C ARG A 379 -10.96 5.57 18.41
N ARG A 380 -11.09 6.87 18.53
CA ARG A 380 -12.01 7.52 19.45
C ARG A 380 -13.47 7.14 19.12
N SER A 381 -13.86 7.22 17.85
CA SER A 381 -15.20 6.84 17.40
C SER A 381 -15.45 5.34 17.52
N ALA A 382 -14.44 4.49 17.31
CA ALA A 382 -14.55 3.05 17.53
C ALA A 382 -14.96 2.70 18.96
N MET A 383 -14.39 3.39 19.95
CA MET A 383 -14.77 3.19 21.37
C MET A 383 -16.18 3.72 21.66
N THR A 384 -16.58 4.84 21.04
CA THR A 384 -17.95 5.36 21.18
C THR A 384 -18.97 4.39 20.59
N GLU A 385 -18.69 3.82 19.42
CA GLU A 385 -19.54 2.80 18.77
C GLU A 385 -19.67 1.52 19.62
N ALA A 386 -18.63 1.13 20.36
CA ALA A 386 -18.67 -0.04 21.24
C ALA A 386 -19.78 0.05 22.31
N ALA A 387 -20.15 1.26 22.74
CA ALA A 387 -21.21 1.47 23.74
C ALA A 387 -22.57 1.01 23.25
N THR A 388 -22.87 1.13 21.95
CA THR A 388 -24.18 0.78 21.35
C THR A 388 -24.16 -0.56 20.60
N ASP A 389 -22.99 -1.12 20.29
CA ASP A 389 -22.88 -2.41 19.60
C ASP A 389 -23.45 -3.57 20.45
N ARG A 390 -24.14 -4.50 19.80
CA ARG A 390 -24.68 -5.71 20.45
C ARG A 390 -23.56 -6.67 20.86
N MET A 391 -22.51 -6.78 20.07
CA MET A 391 -21.33 -7.58 20.35
C MET A 391 -20.37 -6.81 21.26
N LYS A 392 -20.34 -7.17 22.55
CA LYS A 392 -19.51 -6.48 23.56
C LYS A 392 -18.12 -7.08 23.68
N ARG A 393 -18.03 -8.39 23.57
CA ARG A 393 -16.79 -9.15 23.75
C ARG A 393 -16.87 -10.51 23.08
N VAL A 394 -15.70 -11.08 22.85
CA VAL A 394 -15.53 -12.49 22.46
C VAL A 394 -14.80 -13.22 23.58
N VAL A 395 -15.28 -14.41 23.91
CA VAL A 395 -14.61 -15.28 24.88
C VAL A 395 -14.12 -16.53 24.15
N LEU A 396 -12.80 -16.73 24.15
CA LEU A 396 -12.16 -17.89 23.61
C LEU A 396 -11.88 -18.87 24.77
N VAL A 397 -12.58 -19.97 24.80
CA VAL A 397 -12.37 -21.03 25.78
C VAL A 397 -11.32 -21.99 25.23
N PRO A 398 -10.17 -22.20 25.92
CA PRO A 398 -9.20 -23.18 25.49
C PRO A 398 -9.82 -24.56 25.35
N GLY A 399 -9.60 -25.23 24.23
CA GLY A 399 -10.03 -26.57 23.96
C GLY A 399 -9.04 -27.63 24.53
N SER A 400 -9.11 -28.82 23.97
CA SER A 400 -8.19 -29.93 24.32
C SER A 400 -6.72 -29.65 23.94
N ASP A 401 -6.50 -28.80 22.90
CA ASP A 401 -5.16 -28.28 22.57
C ASP A 401 -5.07 -26.79 22.91
N PRO A 402 -4.49 -26.43 24.07
CA PRO A 402 -4.34 -25.03 24.46
C PRO A 402 -3.38 -24.23 23.57
N ARG A 403 -2.51 -24.90 22.78
CA ARG A 403 -1.57 -24.23 21.87
C ARG A 403 -2.31 -23.53 20.74
N MET A 404 -3.40 -24.11 20.24
CA MET A 404 -4.23 -23.47 19.21
C MET A 404 -4.84 -22.15 19.71
N SER A 405 -5.36 -22.15 20.94
CA SER A 405 -5.89 -20.92 21.55
C SER A 405 -4.79 -19.88 21.79
N ALA A 406 -3.62 -20.31 22.23
CA ALA A 406 -2.46 -19.44 22.44
C ALA A 406 -1.97 -18.84 21.09
N HIS A 407 -1.97 -19.64 20.03
CA HIS A 407 -1.62 -19.16 18.69
C HIS A 407 -2.58 -18.05 18.21
N VAL A 408 -3.89 -18.29 18.27
CA VAL A 408 -4.89 -17.26 17.90
C VAL A 408 -4.72 -15.99 18.73
N VAL A 409 -4.51 -16.12 20.04
CA VAL A 409 -4.26 -14.98 20.94
C VAL A 409 -2.98 -14.25 20.53
N GLY A 410 -1.92 -14.97 20.18
CA GLY A 410 -0.68 -14.38 19.67
C GLY A 410 -0.88 -13.54 18.43
N LEU A 411 -1.68 -14.03 17.46
CA LEU A 411 -2.04 -13.29 16.26
C LEU A 411 -2.83 -12.01 16.58
N LEU A 412 -3.78 -12.08 17.52
CA LEU A 412 -4.55 -10.91 17.94
C LEU A 412 -3.67 -9.86 18.62
N LEU A 413 -2.80 -10.28 19.55
CA LEU A 413 -1.86 -9.40 20.25
C LEU A 413 -0.88 -8.71 19.27
N HIS A 414 -0.37 -9.44 18.28
CA HIS A 414 0.50 -8.88 17.25
C HIS A 414 -0.19 -7.81 16.41
N ASN A 415 -1.51 -7.90 16.24
CA ASN A 415 -2.33 -6.87 15.59
C ASN A 415 -2.66 -5.66 16.51
N GLY A 416 -2.14 -5.62 17.72
CA GLY A 416 -2.42 -4.58 18.71
C GLY A 416 -3.79 -4.72 19.38
N ILE A 417 -4.46 -5.86 19.22
CA ILE A 417 -5.74 -6.16 19.87
C ILE A 417 -5.50 -6.59 21.32
N GLU A 418 -6.16 -5.93 22.26
CA GLU A 418 -6.04 -6.23 23.68
C GLU A 418 -6.79 -7.52 24.04
N VAL A 419 -6.11 -8.44 24.68
CA VAL A 419 -6.67 -9.72 25.15
C VAL A 419 -6.36 -9.89 26.63
N SER A 420 -7.39 -10.20 27.42
CA SER A 420 -7.29 -10.51 28.83
C SER A 420 -7.46 -12.02 29.07
N ARG A 421 -6.98 -12.53 30.20
CA ARG A 421 -7.16 -13.92 30.61
C ARG A 421 -7.91 -13.98 31.94
N LEU A 422 -8.96 -14.81 32.05
CA LEU A 422 -9.68 -15.02 33.29
C LEU A 422 -8.80 -15.73 34.31
N THR A 423 -8.65 -15.15 35.49
CA THR A 423 -7.95 -15.75 36.62
C THR A 423 -8.84 -16.65 37.47
N GLN A 424 -10.17 -16.45 37.38
CA GLN A 424 -11.21 -17.24 38.02
C GLN A 424 -12.40 -17.40 37.07
N PRO A 425 -13.30 -18.40 37.32
CA PRO A 425 -14.49 -18.54 36.47
C PRO A 425 -15.38 -17.28 36.46
N ALA A 426 -15.93 -16.94 35.29
CA ALA A 426 -16.84 -15.82 35.10
C ALA A 426 -18.11 -16.25 34.40
N THR A 427 -19.26 -15.69 34.79
CA THR A 427 -20.54 -16.03 34.21
C THR A 427 -21.11 -14.85 33.41
N ALA A 428 -21.44 -15.09 32.14
CA ALA A 428 -22.26 -14.20 31.33
C ALA A 428 -23.74 -14.59 31.43
N THR A 429 -24.59 -13.62 31.58
CA THR A 429 -26.05 -13.84 31.62
C THR A 429 -26.64 -14.13 30.24
N LEU A 430 -26.00 -13.60 29.19
CA LEU A 430 -26.36 -13.78 27.79
C LEU A 430 -25.11 -14.03 26.96
N ALA A 431 -24.85 -15.28 26.63
CA ALA A 431 -23.74 -15.69 25.74
C ALA A 431 -24.34 -16.32 24.48
N HIS A 432 -23.82 -15.93 23.32
CA HIS A 432 -24.16 -16.49 22.02
C HIS A 432 -23.09 -17.49 21.61
N PRO A 433 -23.44 -18.76 21.28
CA PRO A 433 -22.47 -19.67 20.70
C PRO A 433 -21.95 -19.13 19.36
N TYR A 434 -20.64 -19.23 19.13
CA TYR A 434 -19.99 -18.64 17.93
C TYR A 434 -20.54 -19.23 16.62
N MET A 435 -20.76 -20.54 16.59
CA MET A 435 -21.29 -21.26 15.41
C MET A 435 -22.83 -21.23 15.32
N GLY A 436 -23.49 -20.33 16.04
CA GLY A 436 -24.95 -20.24 16.09
C GLY A 436 -25.58 -21.13 17.17
N GLY A 437 -26.87 -20.92 17.43
CA GLY A 437 -27.67 -21.60 18.47
C GLY A 437 -28.31 -20.63 19.43
N ALA A 438 -29.04 -21.18 20.43
CA ALA A 438 -29.76 -20.38 21.42
C ALA A 438 -28.76 -19.65 22.36
N ALA A 439 -28.98 -18.36 22.50
CA ALA A 439 -28.26 -17.57 23.50
C ALA A 439 -28.74 -17.92 24.91
N GLY A 440 -27.83 -17.87 25.89
CA GLY A 440 -28.19 -18.20 27.25
C GLY A 440 -27.09 -17.90 28.27
N ARG A 441 -27.38 -18.22 29.54
CA ARG A 441 -26.43 -18.09 30.62
C ARG A 441 -25.31 -19.11 30.44
N ARG A 442 -24.05 -18.65 30.53
CA ARG A 442 -22.87 -19.52 30.41
C ARG A 442 -21.76 -19.11 31.37
N THR A 443 -21.17 -20.10 32.04
CA THR A 443 -19.99 -19.92 32.88
C THR A 443 -18.74 -20.31 32.06
N PHE A 444 -17.76 -19.43 32.03
CA PHE A 444 -16.46 -19.62 31.38
C PHE A 444 -15.43 -19.99 32.46
N PRO A 445 -14.60 -21.01 32.25
CA PRO A 445 -13.62 -21.43 33.24
C PRO A 445 -12.47 -20.43 33.37
N ALA A 446 -11.74 -20.47 34.46
CA ALA A 446 -10.45 -19.82 34.59
C ALA A 446 -9.52 -20.24 33.44
N GLY A 447 -8.69 -19.33 32.94
CA GLY A 447 -7.83 -19.59 31.79
C GLY A 447 -8.46 -19.23 30.45
N SER A 448 -9.77 -18.96 30.36
CA SER A 448 -10.41 -18.44 29.16
C SER A 448 -9.84 -17.06 28.80
N TYR A 449 -9.73 -16.79 27.50
CA TYR A 449 -9.32 -15.48 27.01
C TYR A 449 -10.53 -14.62 26.68
N VAL A 450 -10.44 -13.32 26.96
CA VAL A 450 -11.49 -12.35 26.74
C VAL A 450 -10.98 -11.20 25.91
N ILE A 451 -11.61 -10.95 24.78
CA ILE A 451 -11.38 -9.84 23.89
C ILE A 451 -12.53 -8.86 24.05
N GLU A 452 -12.32 -7.79 24.81
CA GLU A 452 -13.31 -6.71 24.94
C GLU A 452 -13.33 -5.88 23.67
N LEU A 453 -14.51 -5.60 23.10
CA LEU A 453 -14.62 -4.75 21.92
C LEU A 453 -14.63 -3.25 22.26
N ASN A 454 -14.63 -2.88 23.54
CA ASN A 454 -14.42 -1.50 23.96
C ASN A 454 -12.92 -1.22 24.13
N GLN A 455 -12.22 -1.20 23.02
CA GLN A 455 -10.79 -0.94 22.91
C GLN A 455 -10.46 -0.14 21.64
N PRO A 456 -9.30 0.55 21.54
CA PRO A 456 -8.94 1.32 20.37
C PRO A 456 -8.93 0.50 19.06
N GLN A 457 -8.49 -0.77 19.11
CA GLN A 457 -8.45 -1.70 17.97
C GLN A 457 -9.77 -2.44 17.71
N ARG A 458 -10.91 -1.94 18.25
CA ARG A 458 -12.22 -2.55 18.11
C ARG A 458 -12.57 -2.94 16.67
N ARG A 459 -12.32 -2.06 15.70
CA ARG A 459 -12.74 -2.29 14.30
C ARG A 459 -12.08 -3.53 13.71
N LEU A 460 -10.76 -3.63 13.87
CA LEU A 460 -10.01 -4.80 13.44
C LEU A 460 -10.41 -6.05 14.24
N ALA A 461 -10.51 -5.93 15.56
CA ALA A 461 -10.92 -7.04 16.42
C ALA A 461 -12.31 -7.58 16.02
N LYS A 462 -13.26 -6.69 15.72
CA LYS A 462 -14.60 -7.09 15.27
C LYS A 462 -14.55 -7.73 13.89
N ALA A 463 -13.87 -7.13 12.92
CA ALA A 463 -13.79 -7.67 11.57
C ALA A 463 -13.15 -9.07 11.51
N ILE A 464 -12.20 -9.36 12.42
CA ILE A 464 -11.58 -10.70 12.52
C ILE A 464 -12.49 -11.69 13.27
N LEU A 465 -13.22 -11.23 14.29
CA LEU A 465 -13.86 -12.11 15.28
C LEU A 465 -15.39 -12.17 15.18
N GLU A 466 -16.04 -11.37 14.33
CA GLU A 466 -17.48 -11.50 14.16
C GLU A 466 -17.80 -12.81 13.43
N PRO A 467 -18.83 -13.55 13.92
CA PRO A 467 -19.15 -14.86 13.34
C PRO A 467 -19.78 -14.78 11.95
N GLN A 468 -20.31 -13.64 11.58
CA GLN A 468 -20.92 -13.35 10.28
C GLN A 468 -20.59 -11.93 9.86
N ALA A 469 -19.82 -11.78 8.80
CA ALA A 469 -19.59 -10.50 8.19
C ALA A 469 -20.81 -10.09 7.34
N THR A 470 -21.19 -8.81 7.43
CA THR A 470 -22.31 -8.24 6.67
C THR A 470 -21.77 -7.51 5.45
N LEU A 471 -22.30 -7.87 4.28
CA LEU A 471 -22.02 -7.15 3.02
C LEU A 471 -22.97 -5.96 2.87
N GLN A 472 -22.54 -4.99 2.06
CA GLN A 472 -23.40 -3.85 1.71
C GLN A 472 -24.64 -4.32 0.95
N PRO A 473 -25.87 -3.89 1.33
CA PRO A 473 -27.10 -4.39 0.70
C PRO A 473 -27.15 -4.16 -0.82
N ASP A 474 -26.69 -3.00 -1.29
CA ASP A 474 -26.69 -2.68 -2.71
C ASP A 474 -25.72 -3.58 -3.49
N PHE A 475 -24.57 -3.93 -2.91
CA PHE A 475 -23.66 -4.91 -3.48
C PHE A 475 -24.30 -6.29 -3.59
N VAL A 476 -24.99 -6.75 -2.52
CA VAL A 476 -25.68 -8.05 -2.53
C VAL A 476 -26.76 -8.07 -3.60
N ALA A 477 -27.57 -7.00 -3.71
CA ALA A 477 -28.60 -6.89 -4.73
C ALA A 477 -28.04 -6.95 -6.15
N ASP A 478 -26.93 -6.24 -6.42
CA ASP A 478 -26.24 -6.24 -7.71
C ASP A 478 -25.68 -7.65 -8.07
N GLN A 479 -25.07 -8.34 -7.09
CA GLN A 479 -24.53 -9.69 -7.31
C GLN A 479 -25.63 -10.75 -7.54
N ILE A 480 -26.80 -10.59 -6.91
CA ILE A 480 -27.96 -11.49 -7.16
C ILE A 480 -28.55 -11.24 -8.55
N ALA A 481 -28.52 -9.98 -9.02
CA ALA A 481 -29.07 -9.60 -10.33
C ALA A 481 -28.21 -10.02 -11.53
N LYS A 482 -26.92 -10.30 -11.32
CA LYS A 482 -25.95 -10.79 -12.35
C LYS A 482 -25.97 -12.30 -12.47
#